data_3f7e603ea85c39fcbfef69aea393eec1
#
_entry.id   3f7e603ea85c39fcbfef69aea393eec1
#
_cell.length_a   1.000
_cell.length_b   1.000
_cell.length_c   1.000
_cell.angle_alpha   90.00
_cell.angle_beta   90.00
_cell.angle_gamma   90.00
#
_symmetry.space_group_name_H-M   'P 1'
#
loop_
_entity.id
_entity.type
_entity.pdbx_description
1 polymer ?
#
loop_
_entity_poly.entity_id
_entity_poly.type
_entity_poly.pdbx_seq_one_letter_code
_entity_poly.pdbx_strand_id
1 'polypeptide(L)'
;MTRSLQAVAYTRPSALESAPGGRRLGLETSRGSTPTGIQDHPRFFAGFLTSPQVAAAGLLAVADVAGARYYQPQLRASLDPVVTGNGDRLRFESFSGCGGVYARLDVLAPGLDGDEIGHGTTNVDVNNPLREALSRIGTDDPLHLRVGPDEMAVTTLDGPVVEKKVPLPDRWLRGFAEAQVTAAGFDLRAELPAAEAVRFLRSLPRGAVRGRSGGVQWVVPAGRGLRPTTRPVPGAVCLPGPDRLIALQRVLRHATALRVYGPPVTGDATLAGAWEAVLPGMRLTLTLSPDASRGFSGEGGVLDALATDEAAEDAELIAVLLAWEPRVDVGDLAAASGLPAERVRAALVRLGTSGRVGYDTAEAAYFHRELPYDSGRAERHNPRLRSARALVSAGAVALEGAIGTVTADDGHVHRVRDDAGTLSCSCLWWAKYRGGRGPCKHALAVRMVRRGARAEHRDAPAPTATATATATATATATAGRREAFMEVPVDGGEER
;
A
#
# COMPACT_ATOMS: atom_id res chain seq x y z
N MET A 1 -3.18 -24.55 16.57
CA MET A 1 -1.77 -24.23 16.26
C MET A 1 -1.43 -22.96 17.02
N THR A 2 -0.54 -23.02 17.97
CA THR A 2 -0.11 -21.87 18.78
C THR A 2 0.73 -20.97 17.88
N ARG A 3 0.21 -19.79 17.50
CA ARG A 3 0.99 -18.75 16.82
C ARG A 3 2.08 -18.28 17.78
N SER A 4 3.35 -18.48 17.43
CA SER A 4 4.46 -17.90 18.18
C SER A 4 4.55 -16.42 17.81
N LEU A 5 4.43 -15.55 18.79
CA LEU A 5 4.74 -14.12 18.66
C LEU A 5 6.25 -14.01 18.38
N GLN A 6 6.61 -13.53 17.21
CA GLN A 6 8.00 -13.36 16.82
C GLN A 6 8.36 -11.89 17.02
N ALA A 7 9.14 -11.61 18.10
CA ALA A 7 9.73 -10.29 18.29
C ALA A 7 10.91 -10.13 17.31
N VAL A 8 10.85 -9.12 16.46
CA VAL A 8 11.93 -8.79 15.53
C VAL A 8 12.83 -7.75 16.16
N ALA A 9 14.10 -8.10 16.37
CA ALA A 9 15.10 -7.18 16.88
C ALA A 9 16.14 -6.89 15.79
N TYR A 10 16.45 -5.61 15.59
CA TYR A 10 17.55 -5.21 14.71
C TYR A 10 18.87 -5.29 15.46
N THR A 11 19.91 -5.82 14.82
CA THR A 11 21.26 -5.93 15.41
C THR A 11 21.90 -4.56 15.54
N ARG A 12 21.56 -3.64 14.65
CA ARG A 12 22.00 -2.24 14.65
C ARG A 12 20.84 -1.33 14.29
N PRO A 13 20.80 -0.10 14.81
CA PRO A 13 19.81 0.87 14.38
C PRO A 13 20.06 1.25 12.93
N SER A 14 19.01 1.31 12.15
CA SER A 14 19.10 1.87 10.78
C SER A 14 19.58 3.31 10.87
N ALA A 15 20.65 3.63 10.19
CA ALA A 15 21.31 4.92 10.26
C ALA A 15 20.98 5.81 9.05
N LEU A 16 20.76 7.08 9.29
CA LEU A 16 20.71 8.10 8.25
C LEU A 16 22.02 8.89 8.28
N GLU A 17 22.86 8.67 7.32
CA GLU A 17 24.12 9.39 7.18
C GLU A 17 23.95 10.61 6.26
N SER A 18 24.55 11.72 6.63
CA SER A 18 24.67 12.90 5.78
C SER A 18 25.95 12.78 4.98
N ALA A 19 25.85 12.69 3.65
CA ALA A 19 26.99 12.61 2.76
C ALA A 19 27.02 13.84 1.80
N PRO A 20 28.16 14.19 1.24
CA PRO A 20 28.23 15.20 0.18
C PRO A 20 27.37 14.75 -1.01
N GLY A 21 26.22 15.38 -1.21
CA GLY A 21 25.25 15.04 -2.26
C GLY A 21 23.92 14.52 -1.75
N GLY A 22 23.67 14.47 -0.42
CA GLY A 22 22.38 14.14 0.17
C GLY A 22 22.47 13.19 1.37
N ARG A 23 21.33 12.96 1.98
CA ARG A 23 21.21 12.01 3.09
C ARG A 23 21.13 10.58 2.55
N ARG A 24 21.89 9.68 3.14
CA ARG A 24 21.91 8.24 2.84
C ARG A 24 21.28 7.47 4.01
N LEU A 25 20.29 6.65 3.72
CA LEU A 25 19.68 5.76 4.69
C LEU A 25 20.32 4.37 4.58
N GLY A 26 21.10 3.98 5.59
CA GLY A 26 21.58 2.62 5.75
C GLY A 26 20.48 1.74 6.35
N LEU A 27 20.06 0.69 5.61
CA LEU A 27 19.06 -0.26 6.07
C LEU A 27 19.74 -1.40 6.84
N GLU A 28 19.28 -1.67 8.06
CA GLU A 28 19.65 -2.88 8.79
C GLU A 28 18.59 -3.96 8.61
N THR A 29 19.02 -5.21 8.63
CA THR A 29 18.14 -6.36 8.58
C THR A 29 17.73 -6.78 9.98
N SER A 30 16.51 -7.26 10.11
CA SER A 30 16.04 -7.88 11.33
C SER A 30 16.74 -9.22 11.57
N ARG A 31 16.91 -9.58 12.84
CA ARG A 31 17.32 -10.94 13.22
C ARG A 31 16.23 -11.91 12.79
N GLY A 32 16.58 -12.92 12.04
CA GLY A 32 15.68 -13.99 11.65
C GLY A 32 15.65 -15.12 12.68
N SER A 33 14.47 -15.63 12.99
CA SER A 33 14.32 -16.89 13.74
C SER A 33 14.43 -18.04 12.74
N THR A 34 15.43 -18.88 12.87
CA THR A 34 15.61 -20.09 12.08
C THR A 34 15.34 -21.32 12.95
N PRO A 35 15.12 -22.52 12.36
CA PRO A 35 15.01 -23.77 13.12
C PRO A 35 16.22 -24.04 14.02
N THR A 36 17.38 -23.45 13.72
CA THR A 36 18.63 -23.57 14.47
C THR A 36 18.85 -22.46 15.48
N GLY A 37 17.88 -21.53 15.65
CA GLY A 37 17.95 -20.41 16.58
C GLY A 37 17.93 -19.04 15.90
N ILE A 38 18.19 -17.98 16.69
CA ILE A 38 18.26 -16.60 16.18
C ILE A 38 19.59 -16.42 15.47
N GLN A 39 19.55 -16.07 14.19
CA GLN A 39 20.72 -15.67 13.40
C GLN A 39 20.78 -14.17 13.25
N ASP A 40 21.95 -13.58 13.46
CA ASP A 40 22.14 -12.14 13.39
C ASP A 40 22.02 -11.57 11.95
N HIS A 41 22.26 -12.41 10.93
CA HIS A 41 22.15 -12.07 9.53
C HIS A 41 21.61 -13.27 8.73
N PRO A 42 20.31 -13.56 8.81
CA PRO A 42 19.75 -14.70 8.10
C PRO A 42 19.86 -14.48 6.59
N ARG A 43 20.35 -15.48 5.90
CA ARG A 43 20.24 -15.55 4.45
C ARG A 43 18.78 -15.72 4.09
N PHE A 44 18.27 -14.89 3.16
CA PHE A 44 16.85 -14.94 2.80
C PHE A 44 16.56 -16.09 1.83
N PHE A 45 17.52 -16.40 0.95
CA PHE A 45 17.40 -17.49 0.01
C PHE A 45 18.76 -17.84 -0.59
N ALA A 46 18.96 -19.12 -0.92
CA ALA A 46 20.00 -19.59 -1.84
C ALA A 46 19.47 -20.80 -2.62
N GLY A 47 19.47 -20.72 -3.94
CA GLY A 47 18.95 -21.75 -4.81
C GLY A 47 18.82 -21.32 -6.26
N PHE A 48 18.21 -22.16 -7.06
CA PHE A 48 17.98 -21.91 -8.47
C PHE A 48 16.57 -21.35 -8.72
N LEU A 49 16.45 -20.60 -9.80
CA LEU A 49 15.17 -20.18 -10.32
C LEU A 49 14.70 -21.21 -11.34
N THR A 50 13.50 -21.78 -11.11
CA THR A 50 12.96 -22.89 -11.93
C THR A 50 12.68 -22.51 -13.38
N SER A 51 12.53 -21.21 -13.64
CA SER A 51 12.33 -20.64 -14.98
C SER A 51 13.32 -19.48 -15.20
N PRO A 52 14.62 -19.77 -15.47
CA PRO A 52 15.70 -18.80 -15.46
C PRO A 52 15.47 -17.62 -16.40
N GLN A 53 15.05 -17.88 -17.64
CA GLN A 53 14.81 -16.86 -18.63
C GLN A 53 13.65 -15.96 -18.29
N VAL A 54 12.59 -16.52 -17.65
CA VAL A 54 11.43 -15.76 -17.16
C VAL A 54 11.86 -14.85 -16.02
N ALA A 55 12.62 -15.39 -15.07
CA ALA A 55 13.13 -14.66 -13.91
C ALA A 55 14.06 -13.53 -14.35
N ALA A 56 14.99 -13.80 -15.25
CA ALA A 56 15.87 -12.78 -15.82
C ALA A 56 15.09 -11.66 -16.49
N ALA A 57 14.10 -12.00 -17.31
CA ALA A 57 13.21 -11.00 -17.94
C ALA A 57 12.44 -10.17 -16.90
N GLY A 58 11.93 -10.79 -15.82
CA GLY A 58 11.23 -10.13 -14.73
C GLY A 58 12.14 -9.18 -13.94
N LEU A 59 13.34 -9.62 -13.57
CA LEU A 59 14.33 -8.80 -12.86
C LEU A 59 14.77 -7.60 -13.72
N LEU A 60 15.02 -7.82 -15.01
CA LEU A 60 15.34 -6.75 -15.94
C LEU A 60 14.18 -5.76 -16.10
N ALA A 61 12.91 -6.21 -16.07
CA ALA A 61 11.76 -5.33 -16.13
C ALA A 61 11.66 -4.43 -14.89
N VAL A 62 11.90 -4.97 -13.69
CA VAL A 62 11.97 -4.20 -12.44
C VAL A 62 13.10 -3.15 -12.51
N ALA A 63 14.28 -3.55 -13.02
CA ALA A 63 15.42 -2.65 -13.20
C ALA A 63 15.15 -1.58 -14.27
N ASP A 64 14.45 -1.91 -15.36
CA ASP A 64 14.04 -0.94 -16.39
C ASP A 64 13.11 0.12 -15.82
N VAL A 65 12.15 -0.28 -14.98
CA VAL A 65 11.28 0.67 -14.28
C VAL A 65 12.09 1.58 -13.37
N ALA A 66 13.03 1.04 -12.60
CA ALA A 66 13.91 1.86 -11.74
C ALA A 66 14.67 2.93 -12.53
N GLY A 67 15.17 2.58 -13.72
CA GLY A 67 15.86 3.50 -14.65
C GLY A 67 14.94 4.44 -15.42
N ALA A 68 13.64 4.13 -15.53
CA ALA A 68 12.70 4.88 -16.37
C ALA A 68 12.32 6.23 -15.75
N ARG A 69 12.11 7.21 -16.63
CA ARG A 69 11.66 8.57 -16.29
C ARG A 69 10.57 9.00 -17.25
N TYR A 70 9.36 8.95 -16.78
CA TYR A 70 8.17 9.36 -17.56
C TYR A 70 7.89 10.86 -17.45
N TYR A 71 8.58 11.52 -16.49
CA TYR A 71 8.50 12.95 -16.26
C TYR A 71 9.86 13.46 -15.73
N GLN A 72 10.30 14.65 -16.17
CA GLN A 72 11.59 15.27 -15.80
C GLN A 72 12.80 14.33 -16.01
N PRO A 73 13.28 14.19 -17.26
CA PRO A 73 14.36 13.24 -17.61
C PRO A 73 15.71 13.54 -16.94
N GLN A 74 15.91 14.73 -16.35
CA GLN A 74 17.15 15.13 -15.67
C GLN A 74 17.27 14.57 -14.24
N LEU A 75 16.19 14.06 -13.62
CA LEU A 75 16.28 13.47 -12.30
C LEU A 75 17.17 12.23 -12.32
N ARG A 76 18.13 12.14 -11.39
CA ARG A 76 18.91 10.91 -11.22
C ARG A 76 17.95 9.79 -10.78
N ALA A 77 17.97 8.68 -11.51
CA ALA A 77 17.26 7.48 -11.10
C ALA A 77 18.07 6.76 -10.02
N SER A 78 17.38 6.15 -9.05
CA SER A 78 17.94 5.12 -8.20
C SER A 78 17.68 3.79 -8.91
N LEU A 79 18.70 2.98 -9.11
CA LEU A 79 18.58 1.70 -9.82
C LEU A 79 18.37 0.52 -8.85
N ASP A 80 18.00 0.82 -7.63
CA ASP A 80 18.17 -0.02 -6.44
C ASP A 80 16.85 -0.69 -6.05
N PRO A 81 16.47 -1.86 -6.59
CA PRO A 81 15.27 -2.57 -6.14
C PRO A 81 15.40 -3.02 -4.68
N VAL A 82 14.27 -3.01 -4.00
CA VAL A 82 14.10 -3.61 -2.68
C VAL A 82 13.78 -5.09 -2.85
N VAL A 83 14.44 -5.94 -2.09
CA VAL A 83 14.22 -7.39 -2.09
C VAL A 83 13.73 -7.81 -0.73
N THR A 84 12.59 -8.51 -0.70
CA THR A 84 11.97 -9.02 0.53
C THR A 84 11.76 -10.52 0.44
N GLY A 85 12.29 -11.28 1.41
CA GLY A 85 11.92 -12.67 1.66
C GLY A 85 10.72 -12.73 2.61
N ASN A 86 9.68 -13.46 2.24
CA ASN A 86 8.42 -13.55 2.99
C ASN A 86 8.09 -14.98 3.46
N GLY A 87 9.05 -15.89 3.45
CA GLY A 87 8.82 -17.28 3.86
C GLY A 87 8.25 -18.18 2.76
N ASP A 88 7.45 -17.63 1.86
CA ASP A 88 6.84 -18.37 0.74
C ASP A 88 7.24 -17.86 -0.65
N ARG A 89 7.91 -16.69 -0.70
CA ARG A 89 8.29 -16.02 -1.94
C ARG A 89 9.39 -14.99 -1.75
N LEU A 90 10.02 -14.61 -2.86
CA LEU A 90 10.87 -13.42 -2.94
C LEU A 90 10.13 -12.31 -3.71
N ARG A 91 10.18 -11.09 -3.20
CA ARG A 91 9.60 -9.90 -3.84
C ARG A 91 10.72 -8.94 -4.22
N PHE A 92 10.71 -8.48 -5.47
CA PHE A 92 11.60 -7.45 -5.97
C PHE A 92 10.78 -6.23 -6.35
N GLU A 93 11.06 -5.09 -5.71
CA GLU A 93 10.23 -3.90 -5.81
C GLU A 93 11.06 -2.68 -6.25
N SER A 94 10.52 -1.86 -7.15
CA SER A 94 11.17 -0.62 -7.57
C SER A 94 10.19 0.48 -7.93
N PHE A 95 10.66 1.73 -7.94
CA PHE A 95 9.92 2.86 -8.46
C PHE A 95 10.67 3.48 -9.63
N SER A 96 9.93 3.96 -10.62
CA SER A 96 10.50 4.81 -11.66
C SER A 96 11.11 6.08 -11.08
N GLY A 97 12.09 6.67 -11.77
CA GLY A 97 12.78 7.86 -11.32
C GLY A 97 11.86 9.04 -10.96
N CYS A 98 10.70 9.16 -11.60
CA CYS A 98 9.66 10.14 -11.26
C CYS A 98 8.65 9.65 -10.21
N GLY A 99 8.74 8.38 -9.75
CA GLY A 99 7.78 7.77 -8.82
C GLY A 99 6.41 7.47 -9.41
N GLY A 100 6.24 7.57 -10.73
CA GLY A 100 4.95 7.38 -11.41
C GLY A 100 4.58 5.94 -11.68
N VAL A 101 5.56 5.03 -11.63
CA VAL A 101 5.36 3.59 -11.77
C VAL A 101 6.00 2.89 -10.58
N TYR A 102 5.26 2.01 -9.96
CA TYR A 102 5.74 1.04 -8.99
C TYR A 102 5.73 -0.33 -9.64
N ALA A 103 6.88 -1.00 -9.68
CA ALA A 103 7.04 -2.35 -10.19
C ALA A 103 7.29 -3.33 -9.07
N ARG A 104 6.66 -4.50 -9.12
CA ARG A 104 6.88 -5.62 -8.20
C ARG A 104 6.93 -6.93 -8.98
N LEU A 105 8.02 -7.65 -8.84
CA LEU A 105 8.16 -9.03 -9.26
C LEU A 105 8.05 -9.93 -8.02
N ASP A 106 7.04 -10.78 -7.98
CA ASP A 106 6.90 -11.84 -6.99
C ASP A 106 7.40 -13.15 -7.61
N VAL A 107 8.47 -13.72 -7.08
CA VAL A 107 8.90 -15.08 -7.38
C VAL A 107 8.30 -15.99 -6.31
N LEU A 108 7.28 -16.73 -6.71
CA LEU A 108 6.51 -17.61 -5.82
C LEU A 108 7.28 -18.90 -5.53
N ALA A 109 6.89 -19.66 -4.49
CA ALA A 109 7.54 -20.90 -4.14
C ALA A 109 7.76 -21.86 -5.33
N PRO A 110 6.82 -22.07 -6.27
CA PRO A 110 7.06 -22.90 -7.45
C PRO A 110 8.13 -22.37 -8.42
N GLY A 111 8.49 -21.09 -8.30
CA GLY A 111 9.55 -20.44 -9.09
C GLY A 111 10.93 -20.58 -8.48
N LEU A 112 11.06 -21.19 -7.31
CA LEU A 112 12.28 -21.31 -6.51
C LEU A 112 12.59 -22.80 -6.27
N ASP A 113 13.85 -23.17 -6.40
CA ASP A 113 14.40 -24.49 -6.12
C ASP A 113 15.69 -24.35 -5.32
N GLY A 114 15.62 -24.54 -4.02
CA GLY A 114 16.77 -24.33 -3.13
C GLY A 114 16.41 -24.37 -1.66
N ASP A 115 17.13 -23.59 -0.88
CA ASP A 115 16.93 -23.45 0.57
C ASP A 115 15.51 -22.97 0.90
N GLU A 116 15.08 -23.18 2.14
CA GLU A 116 13.89 -22.58 2.69
C GLU A 116 13.96 -21.04 2.57
N ILE A 117 12.86 -20.43 2.16
CA ILE A 117 12.80 -18.98 2.00
C ILE A 117 12.71 -18.35 3.39
N GLY A 118 13.73 -17.60 3.74
CA GLY A 118 13.77 -16.87 5.00
C GLY A 118 13.00 -15.56 4.95
N HIS A 119 13.09 -14.82 6.05
CA HIS A 119 12.42 -13.54 6.27
C HIS A 119 13.44 -12.41 6.37
N GLY A 120 13.21 -11.34 5.65
CA GLY A 120 14.07 -10.16 5.70
C GLY A 120 13.89 -9.23 4.51
N THR A 121 14.46 -8.04 4.61
CA THR A 121 14.40 -7.04 3.55
C THR A 121 15.78 -6.42 3.34
N THR A 122 16.19 -6.30 2.09
CA THR A 122 17.40 -5.60 1.67
C THR A 122 17.13 -4.78 0.40
N ASN A 123 18.04 -3.90 0.05
CA ASN A 123 18.02 -3.23 -1.24
C ASN A 123 19.39 -3.32 -1.89
N VAL A 124 19.42 -3.59 -3.17
CA VAL A 124 20.63 -3.86 -3.93
C VAL A 124 20.59 -3.07 -5.24
N ASP A 125 21.74 -2.70 -5.76
CA ASP A 125 21.82 -2.12 -7.09
C ASP A 125 21.63 -3.20 -8.16
N VAL A 126 21.06 -2.85 -9.31
CA VAL A 126 21.05 -3.70 -10.52
C VAL A 126 21.87 -2.96 -11.57
N ASN A 127 23.18 -3.07 -11.42
CA ASN A 127 24.14 -2.39 -12.25
C ASN A 127 24.27 -3.02 -13.66
N ASN A 128 25.10 -2.43 -14.51
CA ASN A 128 25.27 -2.88 -15.89
C ASN A 128 25.81 -4.34 -15.98
N PRO A 129 26.84 -4.76 -15.22
CA PRO A 129 27.28 -6.16 -15.24
C PRO A 129 26.17 -7.16 -14.93
N LEU A 130 25.33 -6.91 -13.92
CA LEU A 130 24.20 -7.78 -13.61
C LEU A 130 23.17 -7.76 -14.75
N ARG A 131 22.86 -6.58 -15.30
CA ARG A 131 21.93 -6.46 -16.44
C ARG A 131 22.43 -7.21 -17.68
N GLU A 132 23.73 -7.17 -17.95
CA GLU A 132 24.34 -7.92 -19.05
C GLU A 132 24.26 -9.43 -18.81
N ALA A 133 24.62 -9.91 -17.61
CA ALA A 133 24.54 -11.31 -17.25
C ALA A 133 23.10 -11.84 -17.41
N LEU A 134 22.09 -11.13 -16.84
CA LEU A 134 20.69 -11.49 -16.97
C LEU A 134 20.18 -11.47 -18.42
N SER A 135 20.68 -10.55 -19.27
CA SER A 135 20.25 -10.45 -20.66
C SER A 135 20.72 -11.58 -21.57
N ARG A 136 21.77 -12.29 -21.16
CA ARG A 136 22.37 -13.42 -21.90
C ARG A 136 21.74 -14.78 -21.56
N ILE A 137 20.92 -14.85 -20.50
CA ILE A 137 20.34 -16.12 -20.05
C ILE A 137 19.43 -16.71 -21.12
N GLY A 138 19.79 -17.92 -21.56
CA GLY A 138 19.00 -18.75 -22.46
C GLY A 138 17.95 -19.59 -21.71
N THR A 139 17.24 -20.43 -22.45
CA THR A 139 16.16 -21.26 -21.93
C THR A 139 16.65 -22.31 -20.93
N ASP A 140 17.80 -22.91 -21.24
CA ASP A 140 18.37 -24.03 -20.50
C ASP A 140 19.53 -23.63 -19.56
N ASP A 141 19.86 -22.32 -19.53
CA ASP A 141 20.94 -21.83 -18.69
C ASP A 141 20.50 -21.79 -17.22
N PRO A 142 21.30 -22.31 -16.27
CA PRO A 142 20.97 -22.21 -14.87
C PRO A 142 21.09 -20.77 -14.37
N LEU A 143 20.19 -20.37 -13.49
CA LEU A 143 20.24 -19.11 -12.79
C LEU A 143 20.16 -19.36 -11.29
N HIS A 144 21.29 -19.27 -10.61
CA HIS A 144 21.37 -19.38 -9.17
C HIS A 144 21.29 -18.01 -8.54
N LEU A 145 20.45 -17.86 -7.52
CA LEU A 145 20.23 -16.66 -6.76
C LEU A 145 20.58 -16.87 -5.30
N ARG A 146 21.37 -15.97 -4.71
CA ARG A 146 21.61 -15.89 -3.28
C ARG A 146 21.26 -14.49 -2.80
N VAL A 147 20.35 -14.38 -1.86
CA VAL A 147 19.92 -13.11 -1.27
C VAL A 147 20.20 -13.14 0.23
N GLY A 148 20.92 -12.14 0.70
CA GLY A 148 21.25 -11.93 2.10
C GLY A 148 20.98 -10.49 2.52
N PRO A 149 21.30 -10.15 3.76
CA PRO A 149 21.05 -8.83 4.32
C PRO A 149 21.87 -7.71 3.68
N ASP A 150 23.06 -8.02 3.20
CA ASP A 150 24.03 -7.02 2.73
C ASP A 150 24.36 -7.15 1.25
N GLU A 151 23.93 -8.23 0.61
CA GLU A 151 24.23 -8.49 -0.80
C GLU A 151 23.22 -9.41 -1.48
N MET A 152 23.16 -9.33 -2.79
CA MET A 152 22.54 -10.29 -3.68
C MET A 152 23.57 -10.78 -4.68
N ALA A 153 23.74 -12.09 -4.79
CA ALA A 153 24.58 -12.70 -5.80
C ALA A 153 23.73 -13.45 -6.83
N VAL A 154 23.95 -13.17 -8.08
CA VAL A 154 23.36 -13.86 -9.23
C VAL A 154 24.48 -14.60 -9.96
N THR A 155 24.39 -15.93 -10.03
CA THR A 155 25.36 -16.76 -10.70
C THR A 155 24.76 -17.34 -11.96
N THR A 156 25.42 -17.11 -13.07
CA THR A 156 25.13 -17.65 -14.40
C THR A 156 26.28 -18.53 -14.89
N LEU A 157 26.22 -19.04 -16.11
CA LEU A 157 27.33 -19.76 -16.73
C LEU A 157 28.58 -18.87 -16.90
N ASP A 158 28.41 -17.53 -16.99
CA ASP A 158 29.51 -16.57 -17.09
C ASP A 158 30.18 -16.28 -15.72
N GLY A 159 29.63 -16.84 -14.62
CA GLY A 159 30.13 -16.67 -13.27
C GLY A 159 29.20 -15.82 -12.38
N PRO A 160 29.63 -15.55 -11.14
CA PRO A 160 28.85 -14.77 -10.17
C PRO A 160 28.97 -13.28 -10.42
N VAL A 161 27.83 -12.56 -10.31
CA VAL A 161 27.77 -11.10 -10.18
C VAL A 161 27.17 -10.81 -8.80
N VAL A 162 27.90 -10.04 -8.00
CA VAL A 162 27.51 -9.69 -6.64
C VAL A 162 27.16 -8.21 -6.55
N GLU A 163 25.95 -7.91 -6.15
CA GLU A 163 25.45 -6.58 -5.88
C GLU A 163 25.38 -6.33 -4.38
N LYS A 164 25.91 -5.22 -3.95
CA LYS A 164 25.94 -4.84 -2.54
C LYS A 164 24.75 -3.95 -2.19
N LYS A 165 24.41 -3.95 -0.92
CA LYS A 165 23.42 -3.07 -0.33
C LYS A 165 23.75 -1.60 -0.60
N VAL A 166 22.73 -0.83 -0.94
CA VAL A 166 22.80 0.60 -1.23
C VAL A 166 21.76 1.39 -0.44
N PRO A 167 21.95 2.71 -0.23
CA PRO A 167 20.97 3.53 0.48
C PRO A 167 19.63 3.62 -0.26
N LEU A 168 18.50 3.46 0.45
CA LEU A 168 17.17 3.62 -0.12
C LEU A 168 16.77 5.11 -0.17
N PRO A 169 16.29 5.64 -1.32
CA PRO A 169 15.85 7.02 -1.43
C PRO A 169 14.59 7.30 -0.58
N ASP A 170 14.57 8.42 0.16
CA ASP A 170 13.42 8.85 0.98
C ASP A 170 12.09 8.92 0.20
N ARG A 171 12.16 9.28 -1.09
CA ARG A 171 10.98 9.32 -1.96
C ARG A 171 10.33 7.96 -2.16
N TRP A 172 11.11 6.85 -2.11
CA TRP A 172 10.58 5.50 -2.25
C TRP A 172 9.76 5.09 -1.04
N LEU A 173 10.17 5.49 0.17
CA LEU A 173 9.41 5.23 1.39
C LEU A 173 8.01 5.82 1.31
N ARG A 174 7.91 7.09 0.85
CA ARG A 174 6.60 7.71 0.60
C ARG A 174 5.84 7.01 -0.52
N GLY A 175 6.56 6.61 -1.57
CA GLY A 175 5.98 5.87 -2.68
C GLY A 175 5.37 4.54 -2.26
N PHE A 176 6.06 3.77 -1.42
CA PHE A 176 5.56 2.49 -0.89
C PHE A 176 4.27 2.67 -0.09
N ALA A 177 4.22 3.68 0.79
CA ALA A 177 3.04 3.97 1.58
C ALA A 177 1.83 4.36 0.71
N GLU A 178 2.02 5.27 -0.24
CA GLU A 178 0.94 5.72 -1.13
C GLU A 178 0.50 4.63 -2.12
N ALA A 179 1.44 3.85 -2.67
CA ALA A 179 1.10 2.74 -3.58
C ALA A 179 0.27 1.67 -2.86
N GLN A 180 0.61 1.33 -1.61
CA GLN A 180 -0.14 0.40 -0.78
C GLN A 180 -1.57 0.87 -0.52
N VAL A 181 -1.74 2.12 -0.05
CA VAL A 181 -3.07 2.68 0.24
C VAL A 181 -3.91 2.74 -1.02
N THR A 182 -3.30 3.13 -2.13
CA THR A 182 -3.98 3.21 -3.42
C THR A 182 -4.40 1.82 -3.91
N ALA A 183 -3.50 0.84 -3.83
CA ALA A 183 -3.75 -0.53 -4.31
C ALA A 183 -4.76 -1.29 -3.44
N ALA A 184 -4.87 -0.97 -2.15
CA ALA A 184 -5.85 -1.58 -1.24
C ALA A 184 -7.32 -1.29 -1.62
N GLY A 185 -7.55 -0.30 -2.49
CA GLY A 185 -8.87 0.01 -3.05
C GLY A 185 -9.11 -0.54 -4.45
N PHE A 186 -8.26 -1.45 -4.94
CA PHE A 186 -8.40 -2.01 -6.29
C PHE A 186 -9.17 -3.32 -6.29
N ASP A 187 -10.04 -3.47 -7.28
CA ASP A 187 -10.67 -4.73 -7.65
C ASP A 187 -10.11 -5.26 -8.97
N LEU A 188 -10.20 -6.57 -9.18
CA LEU A 188 -9.93 -7.18 -10.48
C LEU A 188 -10.98 -6.71 -11.48
N ARG A 189 -10.56 -6.06 -12.55
CA ARG A 189 -11.42 -5.49 -13.59
C ARG A 189 -11.44 -6.32 -14.87
N ALA A 190 -10.32 -6.97 -15.18
CA ALA A 190 -10.20 -7.85 -16.35
C ALA A 190 -9.08 -8.87 -16.15
N GLU A 191 -9.26 -10.03 -16.77
CA GLU A 191 -8.21 -11.03 -16.96
C GLU A 191 -8.21 -11.45 -18.43
N LEU A 192 -7.05 -11.31 -19.07
CA LEU A 192 -6.85 -11.60 -20.47
C LEU A 192 -5.96 -12.82 -20.63
N PRO A 193 -6.27 -13.78 -21.52
CA PRO A 193 -5.34 -14.85 -21.87
C PRO A 193 -4.12 -14.29 -22.62
N ALA A 194 -3.02 -15.03 -22.63
CA ALA A 194 -1.71 -14.63 -23.16
C ALA A 194 -1.78 -13.96 -24.53
N ALA A 195 -2.51 -14.56 -25.49
CA ALA A 195 -2.61 -14.01 -26.85
C ALA A 195 -3.26 -12.63 -26.89
N GLU A 196 -4.31 -12.41 -26.11
CA GLU A 196 -4.99 -11.11 -26.05
C GLU A 196 -4.14 -10.08 -25.29
N ALA A 197 -3.43 -10.50 -24.24
CA ALA A 197 -2.46 -9.66 -23.53
C ALA A 197 -1.37 -9.14 -24.48
N VAL A 198 -0.78 -10.03 -25.28
CA VAL A 198 0.25 -9.67 -26.26
C VAL A 198 -0.32 -8.70 -27.31
N ARG A 199 -1.53 -8.99 -27.84
CA ARG A 199 -2.20 -8.14 -28.81
C ARG A 199 -2.45 -6.74 -28.25
N PHE A 200 -3.03 -6.67 -27.07
CA PHE A 200 -3.33 -5.40 -26.41
C PHE A 200 -2.07 -4.58 -26.14
N LEU A 201 -1.07 -5.14 -25.46
CA LEU A 201 0.14 -4.42 -25.08
C LEU A 201 1.00 -4.00 -26.29
N ARG A 202 0.94 -4.75 -27.40
CA ARG A 202 1.57 -4.35 -28.68
C ARG A 202 0.82 -3.23 -29.39
N SER A 203 -0.48 -3.08 -29.17
CA SER A 203 -1.30 -2.02 -29.75
C SER A 203 -1.11 -0.66 -29.05
N LEU A 204 -0.54 -0.64 -27.86
CA LEU A 204 -0.30 0.60 -27.12
C LEU A 204 0.73 1.49 -27.83
N PRO A 205 0.56 2.82 -27.79
CA PRO A 205 1.49 3.76 -28.38
C PRO A 205 2.91 3.55 -27.81
N ARG A 206 3.89 3.39 -28.69
CA ARG A 206 5.31 3.31 -28.34
C ARG A 206 5.93 4.69 -28.44
N GLY A 207 6.37 5.20 -27.32
CA GLY A 207 7.12 6.46 -27.25
C GLY A 207 6.27 7.63 -26.80
N ALA A 208 6.71 8.27 -25.72
CA ALA A 208 6.31 9.62 -25.41
C ALA A 208 6.80 10.51 -26.56
N VAL A 209 5.88 11.10 -27.32
CA VAL A 209 6.21 12.30 -28.11
C VAL A 209 6.80 13.28 -27.09
N ARG A 210 8.06 13.72 -27.33
CA ARG A 210 8.84 14.58 -26.44
C ARG A 210 7.95 15.62 -25.74
N GLY A 211 7.79 15.46 -24.40
CA GLY A 211 7.12 16.44 -23.54
C GLY A 211 5.59 16.30 -23.38
N ARG A 212 4.93 15.35 -24.03
CA ARG A 212 3.54 14.99 -23.76
C ARG A 212 3.51 13.51 -23.36
N SER A 213 3.29 13.22 -22.09
CA SER A 213 2.80 11.90 -21.69
C SER A 213 1.61 11.56 -22.57
N GLY A 214 1.62 10.39 -23.22
CA GLY A 214 0.50 9.91 -24.01
C GLY A 214 -0.77 10.11 -23.18
N GLY A 215 -1.80 10.76 -23.76
CA GLY A 215 -2.97 11.19 -23.00
C GLY A 215 -3.58 10.06 -22.20
N VAL A 216 -4.32 10.40 -21.15
CA VAL A 216 -5.08 9.43 -20.39
C VAL A 216 -5.97 8.65 -21.35
N GLN A 217 -5.84 7.34 -21.30
CA GLN A 217 -6.69 6.41 -22.03
C GLN A 217 -7.52 5.63 -21.03
N TRP A 218 -8.64 5.17 -21.50
CA TRP A 218 -9.48 4.23 -20.77
C TRP A 218 -9.53 2.94 -21.56
N VAL A 219 -9.62 1.82 -20.89
CA VAL A 219 -9.78 0.52 -21.51
C VAL A 219 -11.01 -0.17 -20.96
N VAL A 220 -11.76 -0.80 -21.82
CA VAL A 220 -13.00 -1.50 -21.47
C VAL A 220 -12.82 -2.97 -21.79
N PRO A 221 -13.16 -3.88 -20.86
CA PRO A 221 -13.27 -5.29 -21.18
C PRO A 221 -14.24 -5.51 -22.34
N ALA A 222 -13.77 -6.18 -23.38
CA ALA A 222 -14.55 -6.47 -24.59
C ALA A 222 -14.31 -7.90 -25.04
N GLY A 223 -15.26 -8.78 -24.77
CA GLY A 223 -15.07 -10.22 -24.97
C GLY A 223 -13.92 -10.75 -24.12
N ARG A 224 -12.89 -11.31 -24.79
CA ARG A 224 -11.69 -11.84 -24.13
C ARG A 224 -10.52 -10.86 -24.09
N GLY A 225 -10.71 -9.60 -24.55
CA GLY A 225 -9.66 -8.60 -24.68
C GLY A 225 -10.02 -7.28 -24.04
N LEU A 226 -9.19 -6.26 -24.29
CA LEU A 226 -9.39 -4.87 -23.86
C LEU A 226 -9.47 -3.97 -25.10
N ARG A 227 -10.42 -3.05 -25.09
CA ARG A 227 -10.60 -2.04 -26.12
C ARG A 227 -10.30 -0.65 -25.56
N PRO A 228 -9.35 0.09 -26.12
CA PRO A 228 -9.13 1.48 -25.75
C PRO A 228 -10.35 2.36 -26.04
N THR A 229 -10.59 3.33 -25.16
CA THR A 229 -11.61 4.37 -25.32
C THR A 229 -11.06 5.70 -24.84
N THR A 230 -11.54 6.80 -25.41
CA THR A 230 -11.13 8.16 -25.06
C THR A 230 -11.95 8.75 -23.91
N ARG A 231 -13.00 8.07 -23.49
CA ARG A 231 -13.90 8.54 -22.43
C ARG A 231 -14.06 7.48 -21.34
N PRO A 232 -14.21 7.88 -20.07
CA PRO A 232 -14.62 6.97 -19.03
C PRO A 232 -16.05 6.48 -19.30
N VAL A 233 -16.24 5.19 -19.21
CA VAL A 233 -17.55 4.53 -19.31
C VAL A 233 -17.65 3.52 -18.17
N PRO A 234 -18.86 3.11 -17.76
CA PRO A 234 -19.02 2.08 -16.74
C PRO A 234 -18.21 0.83 -17.07
N GLY A 235 -17.48 0.29 -16.08
CA GLY A 235 -16.62 -0.87 -16.26
C GLY A 235 -15.26 -0.59 -16.91
N ALA A 236 -14.96 0.64 -17.33
CA ALA A 236 -13.65 1.00 -17.82
C ALA A 236 -12.60 1.00 -16.72
N VAL A 237 -11.34 0.81 -17.13
CA VAL A 237 -10.14 0.99 -16.28
C VAL A 237 -9.35 2.16 -16.84
N CYS A 238 -8.88 3.04 -15.96
CA CYS A 238 -8.02 4.14 -16.34
C CYS A 238 -6.63 3.62 -16.69
N LEU A 239 -6.09 4.05 -17.83
CA LEU A 239 -4.70 3.83 -18.23
C LEU A 239 -4.00 5.19 -18.35
N PRO A 240 -3.43 5.67 -17.26
CA PRO A 240 -2.80 7.00 -17.22
C PRO A 240 -1.37 6.95 -17.80
N GLY A 241 -1.25 7.03 -19.10
CA GLY A 241 0.02 6.96 -19.83
C GLY A 241 0.38 5.51 -20.22
N PRO A 242 -0.06 5.07 -21.43
CA PRO A 242 0.17 3.72 -21.95
C PRO A 242 1.65 3.34 -22.07
N ASP A 243 2.52 4.31 -22.31
CA ASP A 243 3.98 4.19 -22.38
C ASP A 243 4.61 3.69 -21.08
N ARG A 244 3.93 3.88 -19.95
CA ARG A 244 4.39 3.39 -18.63
C ARG A 244 4.27 1.87 -18.47
N LEU A 245 3.55 1.19 -19.34
CA LEU A 245 3.45 -0.28 -19.37
C LEU A 245 4.56 -0.95 -20.18
N ILE A 246 5.49 -0.20 -20.78
CA ILE A 246 6.49 -0.74 -21.70
C ILE A 246 7.37 -1.83 -21.06
N ALA A 247 7.63 -1.77 -19.75
CA ALA A 247 8.42 -2.77 -19.06
C ALA A 247 7.79 -4.17 -19.08
N LEU A 248 6.43 -4.28 -19.20
CA LEU A 248 5.76 -5.56 -19.35
C LEU A 248 6.13 -6.28 -20.65
N GLN A 249 6.59 -5.54 -21.67
CA GLN A 249 6.95 -6.15 -22.95
C GLN A 249 8.10 -7.15 -22.82
N ARG A 250 8.98 -7.01 -21.81
CA ARG A 250 10.06 -7.97 -21.56
C ARG A 250 9.55 -9.37 -21.26
N VAL A 251 8.45 -9.45 -20.52
CA VAL A 251 7.89 -10.72 -20.03
C VAL A 251 6.75 -11.26 -20.90
N LEU A 252 6.28 -10.49 -21.89
CA LEU A 252 5.09 -10.85 -22.67
C LEU A 252 5.14 -12.22 -23.31
N ARG A 253 6.30 -12.64 -23.83
CA ARG A 253 6.46 -13.95 -24.46
C ARG A 253 6.28 -15.12 -23.49
N HIS A 254 6.42 -14.84 -22.19
CA HIS A 254 6.31 -15.82 -21.12
C HIS A 254 4.98 -15.69 -20.33
N ALA A 255 4.20 -14.64 -20.59
CA ALA A 255 2.97 -14.39 -19.86
C ALA A 255 1.90 -15.44 -20.23
N THR A 256 1.28 -16.01 -19.22
CA THR A 256 0.12 -16.90 -19.35
C THR A 256 -1.21 -16.14 -19.29
N ALA A 257 -1.23 -15.03 -18.56
CA ALA A 257 -2.36 -14.11 -18.48
C ALA A 257 -1.89 -12.67 -18.17
N LEU A 258 -2.77 -11.70 -18.42
CA LEU A 258 -2.64 -10.33 -17.94
C LEU A 258 -3.87 -9.98 -17.12
N ARG A 259 -3.68 -9.62 -15.86
CA ARG A 259 -4.72 -9.14 -14.96
C ARG A 259 -4.65 -7.63 -14.85
N VAL A 260 -5.80 -7.00 -14.78
CA VAL A 260 -5.93 -5.54 -14.67
C VAL A 260 -6.77 -5.20 -13.47
N TYR A 261 -6.22 -4.37 -12.60
CA TYR A 261 -6.84 -3.95 -11.35
C TYR A 261 -7.02 -2.43 -11.32
N GLY A 262 -8.07 -1.99 -10.67
CA GLY A 262 -8.32 -0.56 -10.49
C GLY A 262 -9.54 -0.28 -9.64
N PRO A 263 -9.74 0.96 -9.21
CA PRO A 263 -10.94 1.37 -8.51
C PRO A 263 -12.13 1.48 -9.47
N PRO A 264 -13.38 1.53 -8.97
CA PRO A 264 -14.54 1.84 -9.78
C PRO A 264 -14.41 3.23 -10.41
N VAL A 265 -14.78 3.34 -11.67
CA VAL A 265 -14.79 4.61 -12.40
C VAL A 265 -16.08 5.35 -12.05
N THR A 266 -15.95 6.51 -11.40
CA THR A 266 -17.07 7.34 -10.95
C THR A 266 -17.14 8.70 -11.67
N GLY A 267 -16.21 9.02 -12.56
CA GLY A 267 -16.13 10.30 -13.27
C GLY A 267 -14.91 10.38 -14.18
N ASP A 268 -14.57 11.59 -14.62
CA ASP A 268 -13.50 11.87 -15.59
C ASP A 268 -12.11 12.00 -14.95
N ALA A 269 -12.00 11.82 -13.63
CA ALA A 269 -10.72 11.92 -12.93
C ALA A 269 -9.79 10.78 -13.34
N THR A 270 -8.51 11.12 -13.57
CA THR A 270 -7.48 10.12 -13.80
C THR A 270 -7.26 9.31 -12.54
N LEU A 271 -7.33 8.00 -12.64
CA LEU A 271 -7.23 7.06 -11.55
C LEU A 271 -5.94 6.22 -11.66
N ALA A 272 -5.43 5.77 -10.53
CA ALA A 272 -4.38 4.74 -10.49
C ALA A 272 -4.94 3.39 -10.93
N GLY A 273 -4.05 2.49 -11.36
CA GLY A 273 -4.41 1.11 -11.71
C GLY A 273 -3.18 0.22 -11.71
N ALA A 274 -3.38 -1.09 -11.58
CA ALA A 274 -2.31 -2.08 -11.60
C ALA A 274 -2.49 -3.08 -12.74
N TRP A 275 -1.37 -3.49 -13.34
CA TRP A 275 -1.28 -4.36 -14.51
C TRP A 275 -0.32 -5.48 -14.18
N GLU A 276 -0.83 -6.70 -14.10
CA GLU A 276 -0.08 -7.87 -13.66
C GLU A 276 0.06 -8.90 -14.78
N ALA A 277 1.29 -9.16 -15.19
CA ALA A 277 1.61 -10.32 -16.03
C ALA A 277 1.78 -11.54 -15.14
N VAL A 278 0.93 -12.55 -15.35
CA VAL A 278 1.06 -13.87 -14.71
C VAL A 278 2.06 -14.70 -15.52
N LEU A 279 3.06 -15.24 -14.85
CA LEU A 279 4.19 -15.93 -15.43
C LEU A 279 4.36 -17.32 -14.78
N PRO A 280 5.08 -18.29 -15.40
CA PRO A 280 5.42 -19.54 -14.75
C PRO A 280 6.17 -19.32 -13.42
N GLY A 281 5.54 -19.66 -12.30
CA GLY A 281 6.09 -19.50 -10.95
C GLY A 281 6.30 -18.04 -10.48
N MET A 282 5.80 -17.04 -11.21
CA MET A 282 6.07 -15.62 -10.92
C MET A 282 4.89 -14.73 -11.31
N ARG A 283 4.91 -13.48 -10.80
CA ARG A 283 4.00 -12.39 -11.19
C ARG A 283 4.78 -11.10 -11.32
N LEU A 284 4.60 -10.35 -12.39
CA LEU A 284 5.14 -8.99 -12.53
C LEU A 284 3.99 -7.98 -12.58
N THR A 285 3.89 -7.17 -11.54
CA THR A 285 2.86 -6.14 -11.40
C THR A 285 3.44 -4.76 -11.59
N LEU A 286 2.85 -3.95 -12.46
CA LEU A 286 3.11 -2.52 -12.59
C LEU A 286 1.91 -1.74 -12.09
N THR A 287 2.09 -0.95 -11.03
CA THR A 287 1.07 -0.02 -10.54
C THR A 287 1.39 1.38 -11.03
N LEU A 288 0.43 2.02 -11.68
CA LEU A 288 0.57 3.34 -12.28
C LEU A 288 -0.11 4.38 -11.39
N SER A 289 0.62 5.45 -11.03
CA SER A 289 0.01 6.60 -10.37
C SER A 289 -0.90 7.35 -11.35
N PRO A 290 -1.91 8.10 -10.88
CA PRO A 290 -2.78 8.88 -11.75
C PRO A 290 -2.03 9.89 -12.62
N ASP A 291 -0.91 10.43 -12.11
CA ASP A 291 -0.12 11.44 -12.80
C ASP A 291 1.38 11.17 -12.60
N ALA A 292 2.10 10.94 -13.70
CA ALA A 292 3.54 10.69 -13.69
C ALA A 292 4.35 11.88 -13.14
N SER A 293 3.85 13.12 -13.26
CA SER A 293 4.53 14.32 -12.74
C SER A 293 4.57 14.39 -11.22
N ARG A 294 3.69 13.68 -10.55
CA ARG A 294 3.56 13.67 -9.09
C ARG A 294 4.03 12.36 -8.49
N GLY A 295 3.91 11.29 -9.25
CA GLY A 295 4.17 9.94 -8.77
C GLY A 295 3.31 9.58 -7.54
N PHE A 296 3.62 8.48 -6.90
CA PHE A 296 2.93 8.06 -5.68
C PHE A 296 3.21 8.97 -4.48
N SER A 297 4.39 9.61 -4.41
CA SER A 297 4.76 10.46 -3.28
C SER A 297 3.94 11.76 -3.13
N GLY A 298 3.05 12.05 -4.06
CA GLY A 298 2.27 13.30 -4.11
C GLY A 298 0.76 13.15 -3.93
N GLU A 299 0.23 11.93 -3.83
CA GLU A 299 -1.22 11.71 -3.84
C GLU A 299 -1.89 12.05 -2.49
N GLY A 300 -1.26 11.76 -1.38
CA GLY A 300 -1.74 12.13 -0.04
C GLY A 300 -2.83 11.21 0.51
N GLY A 301 -2.95 9.99 -0.01
CA GLY A 301 -3.89 8.98 0.50
C GLY A 301 -3.60 8.54 1.93
N VAL A 302 -2.34 8.59 2.34
CA VAL A 302 -1.92 8.25 3.71
C VAL A 302 -2.25 9.32 4.75
N LEU A 303 -2.59 10.56 4.35
CA LEU A 303 -2.68 11.69 5.28
C LEU A 303 -3.79 11.53 6.31
N ASP A 304 -4.90 10.89 5.93
CA ASP A 304 -6.02 10.68 6.83
C ASP A 304 -5.68 9.71 7.97
N ALA A 305 -4.96 8.63 7.68
CA ALA A 305 -4.50 7.67 8.69
C ALA A 305 -3.41 8.26 9.61
N LEU A 306 -2.56 9.16 9.06
CA LEU A 306 -1.52 9.83 9.85
C LEU A 306 -2.06 10.95 10.73
N ALA A 307 -3.29 11.40 10.50
CA ALA A 307 -3.89 12.52 11.22
C ALA A 307 -4.51 12.14 12.57
N THR A 308 -4.43 10.86 13.00
CA THR A 308 -5.03 10.38 14.25
C THR A 308 -4.00 9.76 15.18
N ASP A 309 -4.06 10.12 16.47
CA ASP A 309 -3.20 9.54 17.48
C ASP A 309 -3.64 8.09 17.81
N GLU A 310 -4.96 7.80 17.81
CA GLU A 310 -5.49 6.43 17.93
C GLU A 310 -4.87 5.46 16.93
N ALA A 311 -4.68 5.90 15.67
CA ALA A 311 -4.02 5.05 14.67
C ALA A 311 -2.54 4.79 14.99
N ALA A 312 -1.90 5.60 15.86
CA ALA A 312 -0.54 5.33 16.32
C ALA A 312 -0.50 4.21 17.33
N GLU A 313 -1.36 4.26 18.33
CA GLU A 313 -1.47 3.22 19.37
C GLU A 313 -1.92 1.90 18.75
N ASP A 314 -2.92 1.95 17.86
CA ASP A 314 -3.37 0.77 17.12
C ASP A 314 -2.24 0.17 16.27
N ALA A 315 -1.43 1.02 15.64
CA ALA A 315 -0.30 0.54 14.82
C ALA A 315 0.77 -0.14 15.68
N GLU A 316 1.02 0.31 16.89
CA GLU A 316 1.93 -0.35 17.82
C GLU A 316 1.38 -1.72 18.24
N LEU A 317 0.09 -1.80 18.59
CA LEU A 317 -0.57 -3.06 18.91
C LEU A 317 -0.55 -4.04 17.73
N ILE A 318 -0.94 -3.58 16.54
CA ILE A 318 -0.92 -4.42 15.33
C ILE A 318 0.51 -4.83 14.98
N ALA A 319 1.51 -3.97 15.19
CA ALA A 319 2.91 -4.30 14.94
C ALA A 319 3.42 -5.46 15.81
N VAL A 320 2.92 -5.59 17.04
CA VAL A 320 3.24 -6.74 17.92
C VAL A 320 2.58 -8.02 17.42
N LEU A 321 1.40 -7.92 16.83
CA LEU A 321 0.64 -9.05 16.30
C LEU A 321 1.08 -9.47 14.90
N LEU A 322 1.76 -8.59 14.16
CA LEU A 322 2.32 -8.91 12.85
C LEU A 322 3.41 -9.99 13.02
N ALA A 323 3.11 -11.19 12.57
CA ALA A 323 4.13 -12.18 12.28
C ALA A 323 4.67 -11.92 10.86
N TRP A 324 5.80 -12.56 10.49
CA TRP A 324 6.29 -12.61 9.12
C TRP A 324 5.38 -13.50 8.26
N GLU A 325 4.10 -13.19 8.27
CA GLU A 325 3.12 -13.91 7.47
C GLU A 325 3.22 -13.41 6.02
N PRO A 326 3.30 -14.31 5.04
CA PRO A 326 3.29 -13.95 3.63
C PRO A 326 1.99 -13.24 3.23
N ARG A 327 0.91 -13.51 3.98
CA ARG A 327 -0.40 -12.91 3.83
C ARG A 327 -0.94 -12.46 5.18
N VAL A 328 -1.16 -11.17 5.31
CA VAL A 328 -1.73 -10.54 6.52
C VAL A 328 -3.21 -10.25 6.26
N ASP A 329 -4.09 -10.99 6.94
CA ASP A 329 -5.54 -10.81 6.84
C ASP A 329 -6.05 -9.79 7.87
N VAL A 330 -6.90 -8.86 7.41
CA VAL A 330 -7.49 -7.82 8.28
C VAL A 330 -8.46 -8.40 9.30
N GLY A 331 -9.23 -9.42 8.91
CA GLY A 331 -10.18 -10.08 9.80
C GLY A 331 -9.48 -10.84 10.93
N ASP A 332 -8.41 -11.55 10.61
CA ASP A 332 -7.59 -12.27 11.60
C ASP A 332 -6.95 -11.29 12.59
N LEU A 333 -6.42 -10.17 12.10
CA LEU A 333 -5.85 -9.13 12.96
C LEU A 333 -6.94 -8.44 13.82
N ALA A 334 -8.13 -8.22 13.27
CA ALA A 334 -9.25 -7.66 14.04
C ALA A 334 -9.67 -8.59 15.17
N ALA A 335 -9.77 -9.89 14.90
CA ALA A 335 -10.07 -10.90 15.91
C ALA A 335 -8.97 -10.99 16.99
N ALA A 336 -7.70 -10.93 16.60
CA ALA A 336 -6.57 -11.05 17.53
C ALA A 336 -6.35 -9.77 18.37
N SER A 337 -6.62 -8.58 17.82
CA SER A 337 -6.43 -7.30 18.50
C SER A 337 -7.64 -6.81 19.27
N GLY A 338 -8.84 -7.34 18.97
CA GLY A 338 -10.11 -6.80 19.47
C GLY A 338 -10.52 -5.47 18.83
N LEU A 339 -9.79 -5.01 17.81
CA LEU A 339 -10.09 -3.76 17.11
C LEU A 339 -11.07 -3.99 15.96
N PRO A 340 -11.98 -3.03 15.68
CA PRO A 340 -12.78 -3.06 14.46
C PRO A 340 -11.88 -3.08 13.20
N ALA A 341 -12.32 -3.76 12.14
CA ALA A 341 -11.56 -3.90 10.90
C ALA A 341 -11.14 -2.56 10.27
N GLU A 342 -11.93 -1.50 10.46
CA GLU A 342 -11.58 -0.14 10.01
C GLU A 342 -10.36 0.41 10.74
N ARG A 343 -10.26 0.23 12.06
CA ARG A 343 -9.10 0.64 12.85
C ARG A 343 -7.87 -0.18 12.50
N VAL A 344 -8.02 -1.49 12.28
CA VAL A 344 -6.93 -2.36 11.79
C VAL A 344 -6.41 -1.86 10.44
N ARG A 345 -7.30 -1.49 9.49
CA ARG A 345 -6.87 -0.92 8.20
C ARG A 345 -6.12 0.41 8.38
N ALA A 346 -6.60 1.29 9.26
CA ALA A 346 -5.91 2.55 9.55
C ALA A 346 -4.51 2.33 10.16
N ALA A 347 -4.39 1.36 11.07
CA ALA A 347 -3.12 0.92 11.64
C ALA A 347 -2.17 0.36 10.56
N LEU A 348 -2.67 -0.50 9.66
CA LEU A 348 -1.88 -1.04 8.54
C LEU A 348 -1.43 0.05 7.56
N VAL A 349 -2.27 1.07 7.29
CA VAL A 349 -1.85 2.25 6.51
C VAL A 349 -0.69 2.96 7.20
N ARG A 350 -0.78 3.16 8.50
CA ARG A 350 0.30 3.79 9.29
C ARG A 350 1.57 2.95 9.29
N LEU A 351 1.47 1.63 9.48
CA LEU A 351 2.60 0.71 9.36
C LEU A 351 3.21 0.71 7.94
N GLY A 352 2.39 0.86 6.90
CA GLY A 352 2.86 1.08 5.55
C GLY A 352 3.70 2.35 5.40
N THR A 353 3.35 3.45 6.10
CA THR A 353 4.14 4.68 6.08
C THR A 353 5.49 4.53 6.78
N SER A 354 5.61 3.59 7.70
CA SER A 354 6.88 3.20 8.32
C SER A 354 7.60 2.07 7.56
N GLY A 355 7.07 1.63 6.41
CA GLY A 355 7.68 0.61 5.57
C GLY A 355 7.56 -0.82 6.10
N ARG A 356 6.74 -1.05 7.15
CA ARG A 356 6.61 -2.35 7.83
C ARG A 356 5.64 -3.31 7.16
N VAL A 357 4.78 -2.82 6.28
CA VAL A 357 3.87 -3.64 5.49
C VAL A 357 3.80 -3.15 4.05
N GLY A 358 3.49 -4.05 3.13
CA GLY A 358 3.11 -3.77 1.75
C GLY A 358 1.74 -4.36 1.45
N TYR A 359 1.22 -4.15 0.22
CA TYR A 359 -0.06 -4.68 -0.20
C TYR A 359 0.08 -5.50 -1.49
N ASP A 360 -0.46 -6.70 -1.51
CA ASP A 360 -0.52 -7.58 -2.66
C ASP A 360 -1.91 -7.51 -3.30
N THR A 361 -2.00 -6.85 -4.44
CA THR A 361 -3.27 -6.65 -5.16
C THR A 361 -3.87 -7.97 -5.65
N ALA A 362 -3.02 -8.94 -6.05
CA ALA A 362 -3.51 -10.22 -6.54
C ALA A 362 -4.11 -11.10 -5.44
N GLU A 363 -3.63 -10.96 -4.21
CA GLU A 363 -4.12 -11.68 -3.04
C GLU A 363 -5.12 -10.87 -2.22
N ALA A 364 -5.33 -9.60 -2.60
CA ALA A 364 -6.14 -8.64 -1.85
C ALA A 364 -5.78 -8.61 -0.35
N ALA A 365 -4.49 -8.71 -0.03
CA ALA A 365 -3.97 -8.85 1.32
C ALA A 365 -2.71 -8.03 1.55
N TYR A 366 -2.46 -7.68 2.81
CA TYR A 366 -1.19 -7.10 3.20
C TYR A 366 -0.14 -8.19 3.37
N PHE A 367 1.13 -7.80 3.33
CA PHE A 367 2.26 -8.65 3.66
C PHE A 367 3.26 -7.91 4.54
N HIS A 368 3.94 -8.65 5.39
CA HIS A 368 4.98 -8.06 6.24
C HIS A 368 6.24 -7.76 5.42
N ARG A 369 6.79 -6.57 5.63
CA ARG A 369 8.06 -6.12 5.08
C ARG A 369 8.69 -5.18 6.08
N GLU A 370 9.97 -5.31 6.34
CA GLU A 370 10.64 -4.36 7.23
C GLU A 370 11.62 -3.49 6.45
N LEU A 371 11.12 -2.36 5.97
CA LEU A 371 11.99 -1.26 5.62
C LEU A 371 12.31 -0.51 6.91
N PRO A 372 13.58 -0.29 7.26
CA PRO A 372 13.93 0.46 8.45
C PRO A 372 13.54 1.91 8.30
N TYR A 373 12.49 2.29 8.98
CA TYR A 373 11.92 3.63 8.93
C TYR A 373 11.37 4.03 10.30
N ASP A 374 11.79 5.22 10.75
CA ASP A 374 11.25 5.85 11.94
C ASP A 374 9.87 6.47 11.64
N SER A 375 8.82 6.05 12.34
CA SER A 375 7.45 6.56 12.17
C SER A 375 7.35 8.08 12.35
N GLY A 376 8.18 8.69 13.20
CA GLY A 376 8.26 10.13 13.36
C GLY A 376 8.77 10.87 12.11
N ARG A 377 9.42 10.18 11.18
CA ARG A 377 9.85 10.78 9.91
C ARG A 377 8.74 10.90 8.89
N ALA A 378 7.75 9.99 8.87
CA ALA A 378 6.60 10.08 7.96
C ALA A 378 5.91 11.43 8.08
N GLU A 379 5.75 11.94 9.28
CA GLU A 379 5.17 13.26 9.53
C GLU A 379 6.05 14.42 9.05
N ARG A 380 7.37 14.34 9.31
CA ARG A 380 8.31 15.37 8.86
C ARG A 380 8.35 15.52 7.34
N HIS A 381 8.08 14.45 6.61
CA HIS A 381 8.05 14.44 5.14
C HIS A 381 6.71 14.81 4.53
N ASN A 382 5.65 15.02 5.35
CA ASN A 382 4.33 15.45 4.88
C ASN A 382 4.05 16.92 5.26
N PRO A 383 4.38 17.91 4.39
CA PRO A 383 4.22 19.33 4.70
C PRO A 383 2.77 19.70 5.07
N ARG A 384 1.78 19.07 4.43
CA ARG A 384 0.36 19.31 4.73
C ARG A 384 -0.03 18.88 6.12
N LEU A 385 0.45 17.70 6.56
CA LEU A 385 0.21 17.16 7.91
C LEU A 385 0.86 18.06 8.97
N ARG A 386 2.13 18.43 8.76
CA ARG A 386 2.85 19.34 9.66
C ARG A 386 2.15 20.69 9.80
N SER A 387 1.70 21.27 8.67
CA SER A 387 0.94 22.53 8.70
C SER A 387 -0.41 22.39 9.40
N ALA A 388 -1.09 21.24 9.24
CA ALA A 388 -2.35 20.97 9.94
C ALA A 388 -2.14 20.87 11.46
N ARG A 389 -1.11 20.17 11.92
CA ARG A 389 -0.76 20.10 13.35
C ARG A 389 -0.39 21.45 13.92
N ALA A 390 0.35 22.28 13.19
CA ALA A 390 0.64 23.64 13.61
C ALA A 390 -0.63 24.47 13.81
N LEU A 391 -1.61 24.36 12.91
CA LEU A 391 -2.92 25.03 13.05
C LEU A 391 -3.70 24.53 14.29
N VAL A 392 -3.66 23.23 14.56
CA VAL A 392 -4.29 22.65 15.76
C VAL A 392 -3.60 23.14 17.03
N SER A 393 -2.27 23.09 17.08
CA SER A 393 -1.48 23.55 18.23
C SER A 393 -1.62 25.05 18.52
N ALA A 394 -1.86 25.85 17.46
CA ALA A 394 -2.14 27.28 17.58
C ALA A 394 -3.59 27.58 18.01
N GLY A 395 -4.46 26.58 18.22
CA GLY A 395 -5.86 26.79 18.53
C GLY A 395 -6.67 27.44 17.40
N ALA A 396 -6.16 27.39 16.16
CA ALA A 396 -6.71 28.06 15.00
C ALA A 396 -7.98 27.42 14.42
N VAL A 397 -8.51 26.36 15.05
CA VAL A 397 -9.66 25.59 14.58
C VAL A 397 -10.85 25.76 15.53
N ALA A 398 -11.98 26.24 15.02
CA ALA A 398 -13.24 26.25 15.74
C ALA A 398 -14.27 25.33 15.05
N LEU A 399 -15.07 24.61 15.82
CA LEU A 399 -16.08 23.66 15.31
C LEU A 399 -17.49 24.14 15.67
N GLU A 400 -18.38 24.21 14.67
CA GLU A 400 -19.81 24.49 14.83
C GLU A 400 -20.62 23.47 14.02
N GLY A 401 -21.08 22.42 14.67
CA GLY A 401 -21.84 21.34 14.02
C GLY A 401 -21.04 20.69 12.86
N ALA A 402 -21.61 20.72 11.66
CA ALA A 402 -20.97 20.19 10.44
C ALA A 402 -19.87 21.10 9.87
N ILE A 403 -19.73 22.32 10.36
CA ILE A 403 -18.77 23.30 9.85
C ILE A 403 -17.59 23.44 10.82
N GLY A 404 -16.37 23.41 10.27
CA GLY A 404 -15.15 23.81 10.95
C GLY A 404 -14.62 25.10 10.33
N THR A 405 -14.21 26.04 11.13
CA THR A 405 -13.51 27.27 10.69
C THR A 405 -12.04 27.17 11.06
N VAL A 406 -11.16 27.54 10.14
CA VAL A 406 -9.71 27.52 10.36
C VAL A 406 -9.16 28.91 10.02
N THR A 407 -8.59 29.56 11.02
CA THR A 407 -7.95 30.87 10.84
C THR A 407 -6.48 30.66 10.49
N ALA A 408 -6.06 31.09 9.31
CA ALA A 408 -4.66 31.04 8.88
C ALA A 408 -3.83 32.18 9.52
N ASP A 409 -2.50 32.04 9.49
CA ASP A 409 -1.55 33.02 10.08
C ASP A 409 -1.69 34.44 9.49
N ASP A 410 -2.21 34.56 8.28
CA ASP A 410 -2.49 35.82 7.57
C ASP A 410 -3.88 36.41 7.88
N GLY A 411 -4.61 35.79 8.84
CA GLY A 411 -5.95 36.22 9.24
C GLY A 411 -7.08 35.72 8.33
N HIS A 412 -6.78 35.03 7.22
CA HIS A 412 -7.82 34.47 6.37
C HIS A 412 -8.53 33.32 7.07
N VAL A 413 -9.87 33.31 6.98
CA VAL A 413 -10.72 32.25 7.55
C VAL A 413 -11.16 31.30 6.46
N HIS A 414 -10.80 30.05 6.61
CA HIS A 414 -11.23 28.95 5.73
C HIS A 414 -12.34 28.13 6.38
N ARG A 415 -13.39 27.86 5.61
CA ARG A 415 -14.51 27.01 6.06
C ARG A 415 -14.32 25.59 5.53
N VAL A 416 -14.42 24.64 6.44
CA VAL A 416 -14.38 23.21 6.15
C VAL A 416 -15.75 22.63 6.49
N ARG A 417 -16.43 22.07 5.51
CA ARG A 417 -17.71 21.40 5.68
C ARG A 417 -17.52 19.89 5.67
N ASP A 418 -18.22 19.22 6.56
CA ASP A 418 -18.26 17.76 6.66
C ASP A 418 -19.65 17.26 6.26
N ASP A 419 -19.73 16.67 5.11
CA ASP A 419 -20.95 16.02 4.62
C ASP A 419 -20.80 14.50 4.79
N ALA A 420 -21.26 13.97 5.92
CA ALA A 420 -21.22 12.53 6.26
C ALA A 420 -19.82 11.90 6.10
N GLY A 421 -18.78 12.57 6.59
CA GLY A 421 -17.38 12.10 6.51
C GLY A 421 -16.62 12.60 5.29
N THR A 422 -17.29 13.19 4.31
CA THR A 422 -16.65 13.81 3.15
C THR A 422 -16.37 15.28 3.45
N LEU A 423 -15.10 15.63 3.61
CA LEU A 423 -14.70 17.00 3.89
C LEU A 423 -14.54 17.80 2.60
N SER A 424 -15.07 19.03 2.60
CA SER A 424 -14.81 20.06 1.59
C SER A 424 -14.24 21.30 2.25
N CYS A 425 -13.49 22.14 1.49
CA CYS A 425 -12.84 23.33 2.03
C CYS A 425 -12.89 24.50 1.05
N SER A 426 -13.00 25.73 1.57
CA SER A 426 -13.00 26.96 0.77
C SER A 426 -11.61 27.39 0.28
N CYS A 427 -10.52 26.69 0.59
CA CYS A 427 -9.16 27.10 0.22
C CYS A 427 -8.83 26.84 -1.26
N LEU A 428 -7.82 27.53 -1.79
CA LEU A 428 -7.34 27.37 -3.16
C LEU A 428 -6.89 25.96 -3.51
N TRP A 429 -6.29 25.24 -2.55
CA TRP A 429 -5.93 23.83 -2.75
C TRP A 429 -7.17 22.98 -3.04
N TRP A 430 -8.23 23.15 -2.24
CA TRP A 430 -9.48 22.43 -2.44
C TRP A 430 -10.17 22.82 -3.73
N ALA A 431 -10.22 24.11 -4.04
CA ALA A 431 -10.79 24.60 -5.29
C ALA A 431 -10.11 23.97 -6.52
N LYS A 432 -8.78 23.77 -6.44
CA LYS A 432 -7.98 23.21 -7.53
C LYS A 432 -8.10 21.69 -7.64
N TYR A 433 -8.13 20.95 -6.52
CA TYR A 433 -7.99 19.51 -6.52
C TYR A 433 -9.24 18.74 -6.06
N ARG A 434 -10.20 19.41 -5.43
CA ARG A 434 -11.50 18.85 -4.99
C ARG A 434 -11.39 17.50 -4.29
N GLY A 435 -10.37 17.31 -3.45
CA GLY A 435 -10.12 16.04 -2.77
C GLY A 435 -9.35 14.98 -3.57
N GLY A 436 -9.20 15.13 -4.89
CA GLY A 436 -8.49 14.18 -5.75
C GLY A 436 -6.98 14.04 -5.47
N ARG A 437 -6.44 14.83 -4.52
CA ARG A 437 -5.08 14.74 -3.99
C ARG A 437 -5.04 14.64 -2.47
N GLY A 438 -6.02 13.98 -1.92
CA GLY A 438 -6.22 13.91 -0.48
C GLY A 438 -6.60 15.27 0.14
N PRO A 439 -6.79 15.32 1.46
CA PRO A 439 -7.25 16.49 2.18
C PRO A 439 -6.22 17.64 2.15
N CYS A 440 -6.69 18.87 2.19
CA CYS A 440 -5.84 20.05 2.42
C CYS A 440 -5.48 20.16 3.91
N LYS A 441 -4.52 21.04 4.26
CA LYS A 441 -4.11 21.28 5.65
C LYS A 441 -5.27 21.68 6.58
N HIS A 442 -6.24 22.44 6.07
CA HIS A 442 -7.39 22.90 6.85
C HIS A 442 -8.38 21.75 7.12
N ALA A 443 -8.67 20.93 6.11
CA ALA A 443 -9.51 19.72 6.28
C ALA A 443 -8.87 18.72 7.26
N LEU A 444 -7.55 18.52 7.18
CA LEU A 444 -6.81 17.72 8.16
C LEU A 444 -6.91 18.28 9.58
N ALA A 445 -6.70 19.58 9.76
CA ALA A 445 -6.77 20.22 11.07
C ALA A 445 -8.17 20.08 11.70
N VAL A 446 -9.24 20.32 10.92
CA VAL A 446 -10.64 20.12 11.40
C VAL A 446 -10.88 18.66 11.76
N ARG A 447 -10.37 17.70 10.95
CA ARG A 447 -10.52 16.27 11.25
C ARG A 447 -9.82 15.86 12.54
N MET A 448 -8.60 16.36 12.78
CA MET A 448 -7.86 16.14 14.03
C MET A 448 -8.66 16.61 15.25
N VAL A 449 -9.14 17.86 15.25
CA VAL A 449 -9.89 18.43 16.37
C VAL A 449 -11.22 17.68 16.60
N ARG A 450 -11.95 17.33 15.53
CA ARG A 450 -13.21 16.56 15.67
C ARG A 450 -13.00 15.18 16.27
N ARG A 451 -11.91 14.52 15.92
CA ARG A 451 -11.61 13.18 16.47
C ARG A 451 -11.15 13.28 17.91
N GLY A 452 -10.31 14.24 18.27
CA GLY A 452 -9.93 14.50 19.66
C GLY A 452 -11.16 14.75 20.53
N ALA A 453 -12.08 15.61 20.11
CA ALA A 453 -13.31 15.88 20.85
C ALA A 453 -14.22 14.65 20.99
N ARG A 454 -14.24 13.73 19.99
CA ARG A 454 -15.00 12.48 20.10
C ARG A 454 -14.33 11.46 21.03
N ALA A 455 -13.02 11.40 21.09
CA ALA A 455 -12.27 10.55 22.01
C ALA A 455 -12.52 11.00 23.46
N GLU A 456 -12.38 12.29 23.75
CA GLU A 456 -12.69 12.85 25.09
C GLU A 456 -14.12 12.59 25.54
N HIS A 457 -15.09 12.62 24.62
CA HIS A 457 -16.51 12.33 24.92
C HIS A 457 -16.79 10.87 25.19
N ARG A 458 -15.99 9.98 24.60
CA ARG A 458 -16.13 8.52 24.80
C ARG A 458 -15.49 8.05 26.09
N ASP A 459 -14.44 8.72 26.54
CA ASP A 459 -13.74 8.44 27.79
C ASP A 459 -14.30 9.20 29.00
N ALA A 460 -15.29 10.09 28.78
CA ALA A 460 -15.99 10.76 29.85
C ALA A 460 -16.85 9.71 30.61
N PRO A 461 -16.71 9.61 31.95
CA PRO A 461 -17.52 8.68 32.73
C PRO A 461 -19.00 9.01 32.53
N ALA A 462 -19.80 7.99 32.28
CA ALA A 462 -21.24 8.12 32.17
C ALA A 462 -21.78 8.95 33.35
N PRO A 463 -22.65 9.95 33.14
CA PRO A 463 -23.20 10.73 34.23
C PRO A 463 -23.88 9.79 35.21
N THR A 464 -23.34 9.73 36.42
CA THR A 464 -23.93 8.99 37.55
C THR A 464 -25.34 9.54 37.72
N ALA A 465 -26.35 8.74 37.39
CA ALA A 465 -27.73 9.07 37.67
C ALA A 465 -27.89 9.19 39.19
N THR A 466 -27.86 10.43 39.68
CA THR A 466 -28.20 10.72 41.06
C THR A 466 -29.69 10.46 41.18
N ALA A 467 -30.03 9.31 41.75
CA ALA A 467 -31.40 8.97 42.14
C ALA A 467 -31.81 9.93 43.25
N THR A 468 -32.57 10.95 42.88
CA THR A 468 -33.29 11.76 43.86
C THR A 468 -34.51 10.95 44.30
N ALA A 469 -34.35 10.22 45.41
CA ALA A 469 -35.45 9.58 46.10
C ALA A 469 -36.28 10.68 46.76
N THR A 470 -37.38 11.05 46.14
CA THR A 470 -38.44 11.80 46.81
C THR A 470 -39.44 10.81 47.38
N ALA A 471 -39.33 10.61 48.67
CA ALA A 471 -40.35 9.91 49.46
C ALA A 471 -41.59 10.80 49.56
N THR A 472 -42.74 10.29 49.12
CA THR A 472 -44.05 10.75 49.62
C THR A 472 -44.92 9.58 49.84
N ALA A 473 -45.33 9.51 51.10
CA ALA A 473 -46.16 8.43 51.67
C ALA A 473 -47.66 8.66 51.41
N THR A 474 -48.35 7.54 51.52
CA THR A 474 -49.74 7.36 52.03
C THR A 474 -50.90 7.64 51.06
N ALA A 475 -51.62 6.64 50.66
CA ALA A 475 -52.97 6.28 51.24
C ALA A 475 -53.65 5.15 50.44
N THR A 476 -53.88 4.08 51.13
CA THR A 476 -55.14 3.31 51.37
C THR A 476 -56.07 2.97 50.22
N ALA A 477 -56.28 1.65 50.11
CA ALA A 477 -57.56 0.89 50.05
C ALA A 477 -58.29 0.71 48.70
N THR A 478 -58.48 -0.44 48.26
CA THR A 478 -59.56 -1.39 48.35
C THR A 478 -59.85 -2.08 47.01
N ALA A 479 -59.76 -3.39 47.08
CA ALA A 479 -60.64 -4.43 46.49
C ALA A 479 -61.06 -4.39 45.02
N GLY A 480 -60.85 -5.52 44.39
CA GLY A 480 -61.59 -5.90 43.20
C GLY A 480 -60.99 -7.11 42.47
N ARG A 481 -61.18 -8.30 43.01
CA ARG A 481 -61.06 -9.57 42.29
C ARG A 481 -61.94 -9.57 41.03
N ARG A 482 -61.41 -10.11 39.96
CA ARG A 482 -62.07 -11.11 39.12
C ARG A 482 -61.11 -11.84 38.22
N GLU A 483 -61.18 -13.14 38.38
CA GLU A 483 -60.69 -14.22 37.51
C GLU A 483 -61.41 -14.19 36.15
N ALA A 484 -60.76 -14.73 35.16
CA ALA A 484 -61.22 -15.79 34.27
C ALA A 484 -60.31 -15.89 33.05
N PHE A 485 -59.56 -17.00 32.93
CA PHE A 485 -59.80 -18.14 32.00
C PHE A 485 -59.58 -17.80 30.54
N MET A 486 -58.39 -18.30 30.03
CA MET A 486 -58.28 -19.51 29.21
C MET A 486 -58.89 -19.41 27.80
N GLU A 487 -58.10 -19.50 26.76
CA GLU A 487 -58.13 -20.64 25.84
C GLU A 487 -57.11 -20.44 24.69
N VAL A 488 -56.29 -21.48 24.47
CA VAL A 488 -55.57 -21.79 23.26
C VAL A 488 -56.52 -22.52 22.32
N PRO A 489 -56.41 -22.42 21.04
CA PRO A 489 -56.30 -23.64 20.25
C PRO A 489 -55.14 -23.67 19.28
N VAL A 490 -54.58 -24.86 19.24
CA VAL A 490 -53.76 -25.50 18.26
C VAL A 490 -54.62 -25.98 17.10
N ASP A 491 -54.01 -26.13 15.98
CA ASP A 491 -54.25 -26.99 14.80
C ASP A 491 -54.28 -26.15 13.50
N GLY A 492 -53.64 -26.53 12.44
CA GLY A 492 -53.28 -27.81 11.91
C GLY A 492 -53.30 -27.71 10.38
N GLY A 493 -52.35 -28.31 9.73
CA GLY A 493 -52.60 -29.01 8.48
C GLY A 493 -52.34 -28.23 7.16
N GLU A 494 -51.29 -28.58 6.54
CA GLU A 494 -51.18 -29.41 5.28
C GLU A 494 -51.46 -28.74 3.92
N GLU A 495 -50.41 -28.92 3.11
CA GLU A 495 -50.42 -29.26 1.68
C GLU A 495 -50.99 -28.26 0.62
N ARG A 496 -50.15 -27.70 -0.19
CA ARG A 496 -49.75 -28.17 -1.54
C ARG A 496 -48.60 -27.32 -2.10
#